data_11dbc3acbc7d4b8b9760d30fdc7801fd
#
_entry.id   11dbc3acbc7d4b8b9760d30fdc7801fd
#
_cell.length_a   1.000
_cell.length_b   1.000
_cell.length_c   1.000
_cell.angle_alpha   90.00
_cell.angle_beta   90.00
_cell.angle_gamma   90.00
#
_symmetry.space_group_name_H-M   'P 1'
#
loop_
_entity.id
_entity.type
_entity.pdbx_description
1 polymer ?
#
loop_
_entity_poly.entity_id
_entity_poly.type
_entity_poly.pdbx_seq_one_letter_code
_entity_poly.pdbx_strand_id
1 'polypeptide(L)'
;MRVLLQRVSSASVTVAGRITGQIARGYLLLVGFTHDDDAARLEWMADKVHGLRLFADAEGKMNLGLEDVDGRVLVVSQFTLYGDAQKGRRPSFIDAARPEVAIPLYERFVTALRARGLHVATGEFGALMDVALVNDGPVTLWLEK
;
A
#
# COMPACT_ATOMS: atom_id res chain seq x y z
N MET A 1 -0.60 2.21 -12.00
CA MET A 1 -0.92 2.33 -10.56
C MET A 1 0.32 2.76 -9.78
N ARG A 2 0.13 3.40 -8.65
CA ARG A 2 1.20 3.86 -7.75
C ARG A 2 1.04 3.26 -6.37
N VAL A 3 2.16 2.85 -5.78
CA VAL A 3 2.20 2.34 -4.41
C VAL A 3 3.36 3.01 -3.68
N LEU A 4 3.05 3.70 -2.58
CA LEU A 4 4.06 4.08 -1.60
C LEU A 4 4.11 2.99 -0.54
N LEU A 5 5.22 2.26 -0.52
CA LEU A 5 5.48 1.18 0.41
C LEU A 5 6.38 1.66 1.53
N GLN A 6 5.98 1.42 2.77
CA GLN A 6 6.83 1.65 3.94
C GLN A 6 6.95 0.35 4.75
N ARG A 7 8.21 -0.04 5.05
CA ARG A 7 8.46 -1.11 6.01
C ARG A 7 8.13 -0.59 7.41
N VAL A 8 7.32 -1.34 8.15
CA VAL A 8 6.83 -0.90 9.47
C VAL A 8 7.08 -1.94 10.55
N SER A 9 7.30 -1.49 11.78
CA SER A 9 7.23 -2.33 12.98
C SER A 9 5.79 -2.44 13.50
N SER A 10 4.94 -1.45 13.18
CA SER A 10 3.50 -1.46 13.42
C SER A 10 2.81 -0.43 12.53
N ALA A 11 1.57 -0.70 12.13
CA ALA A 11 0.71 0.27 11.48
C ALA A 11 -0.77 -0.03 11.76
N SER A 12 -1.60 1.02 11.77
CA SER A 12 -3.03 0.90 11.96
C SER A 12 -3.81 1.98 11.22
N VAL A 13 -5.06 1.69 10.90
CA VAL A 13 -6.03 2.63 10.37
C VAL A 13 -7.18 2.77 11.33
N THR A 14 -7.53 4.00 11.67
CA THR A 14 -8.69 4.34 12.50
C THR A 14 -9.68 5.18 11.69
N VAL A 15 -10.97 4.81 11.74
CA VAL A 15 -12.08 5.53 11.13
C VAL A 15 -13.12 5.81 12.21
N ALA A 16 -13.46 7.07 12.43
CA ALA A 16 -14.42 7.49 13.46
C ALA A 16 -14.17 6.85 14.85
N GLY A 17 -12.90 6.79 15.27
CA GLY A 17 -12.47 6.24 16.56
C GLY A 17 -12.39 4.70 16.61
N ARG A 18 -12.69 4.00 15.52
CA ARG A 18 -12.66 2.52 15.42
C ARG A 18 -11.48 2.07 14.56
N ILE A 19 -10.69 1.14 15.03
CA ILE A 19 -9.63 0.50 14.25
C ILE A 19 -10.28 -0.39 13.18
N THR A 20 -9.99 -0.11 11.89
CA THR A 20 -10.49 -0.87 10.75
C THR A 20 -9.46 -1.89 10.25
N GLY A 21 -8.17 -1.59 10.40
CA GLY A 21 -7.09 -2.49 10.05
C GLY A 21 -5.85 -2.21 10.89
N GLN A 22 -5.13 -3.27 11.24
CA GLN A 22 -3.91 -3.18 12.05
C GLN A 22 -2.95 -4.31 11.72
N ILE A 23 -1.67 -3.98 11.69
CA ILE A 23 -0.58 -4.96 11.57
C ILE A 23 0.54 -4.66 12.58
N ALA A 24 1.31 -5.69 12.94
CA ALA A 24 2.62 -5.54 13.56
C ALA A 24 3.68 -5.33 12.46
N ARG A 25 4.77 -6.11 12.46
CA ARG A 25 5.82 -6.05 11.43
C ARG A 25 5.25 -6.31 10.03
N GLY A 26 5.73 -5.55 9.04
CA GLY A 26 5.36 -5.78 7.66
C GLY A 26 5.47 -4.55 6.77
N TYR A 27 4.54 -4.40 5.84
CA TYR A 27 4.46 -3.26 4.92
C TYR A 27 3.14 -2.52 5.06
N LEU A 28 3.21 -1.19 5.19
CA LEU A 28 2.11 -0.31 4.88
C LEU A 28 2.19 0.05 3.39
N LEU A 29 1.10 -0.14 2.67
CA LEU A 29 0.94 0.22 1.27
C LEU A 29 -0.12 1.31 1.13
N LEU A 30 0.29 2.52 0.73
CA LEU A 30 -0.62 3.55 0.25
C LEU A 30 -0.77 3.34 -1.25
N VAL A 31 -2.01 3.13 -1.73
CA VAL A 31 -2.27 2.66 -3.10
C VAL A 31 -3.16 3.64 -3.85
N GLY A 32 -2.67 4.15 -4.98
CA GLY A 32 -3.41 5.02 -5.89
C GLY A 32 -3.58 4.37 -7.27
N PHE A 33 -4.73 4.67 -7.90
CA PHE A 33 -5.06 4.21 -9.25
C PHE A 33 -5.26 5.37 -10.19
N THR A 34 -4.96 5.15 -11.48
CA THR A 34 -5.23 6.06 -12.57
C THR A 34 -6.19 5.45 -13.58
N HIS A 35 -6.60 6.24 -14.57
CA HIS A 35 -7.65 5.88 -15.53
C HIS A 35 -7.33 4.63 -16.37
N ASP A 36 -6.05 4.41 -16.67
CA ASP A 36 -5.59 3.33 -17.57
C ASP A 36 -5.11 2.08 -16.80
N ASP A 37 -5.35 2.03 -15.50
CA ASP A 37 -4.95 0.85 -14.73
C ASP A 37 -5.83 -0.35 -15.05
N ASP A 38 -5.19 -1.50 -15.20
CA ASP A 38 -5.80 -2.76 -15.60
C ASP A 38 -5.35 -3.93 -14.71
N ALA A 39 -5.89 -5.10 -15.00
CA ALA A 39 -5.59 -6.33 -14.28
C ALA A 39 -4.10 -6.70 -14.35
N ALA A 40 -3.44 -6.49 -15.50
CA ALA A 40 -2.05 -6.88 -15.68
C ALA A 40 -1.11 -6.04 -14.82
N ARG A 41 -1.38 -4.74 -14.71
CA ARG A 41 -0.63 -3.85 -13.82
C ARG A 41 -0.80 -4.22 -12.35
N LEU A 42 -2.03 -4.59 -11.94
CA LEU A 42 -2.30 -5.04 -10.57
C LEU A 42 -1.54 -6.32 -10.24
N GLU A 43 -1.60 -7.33 -11.10
CA GLU A 43 -0.89 -8.59 -10.89
C GLU A 43 0.62 -8.37 -10.79
N TRP A 44 1.18 -7.55 -11.70
CA TRP A 44 2.59 -7.18 -11.64
C TRP A 44 2.94 -6.49 -10.30
N MET A 45 2.10 -5.58 -9.84
CA MET A 45 2.35 -4.87 -8.58
C MET A 45 2.23 -5.80 -7.37
N ALA A 46 1.28 -6.74 -7.39
CA ALA A 46 1.13 -7.74 -6.33
C ALA A 46 2.34 -8.68 -6.28
N ASP A 47 2.84 -9.14 -7.44
CA ASP A 47 4.08 -9.92 -7.54
C ASP A 47 5.27 -9.14 -7.02
N LYS A 48 5.37 -7.85 -7.39
CA LYS A 48 6.45 -6.98 -6.93
C LYS A 48 6.45 -6.85 -5.41
N VAL A 49 5.30 -6.52 -4.80
CA VAL A 49 5.17 -6.38 -3.33
C VAL A 49 5.51 -7.69 -2.61
N HIS A 50 4.97 -8.82 -3.10
CA HIS A 50 5.22 -10.14 -2.52
C HIS A 50 6.71 -10.52 -2.58
N GLY A 51 7.37 -10.27 -3.72
CA GLY A 51 8.76 -10.68 -3.94
C GLY A 51 9.84 -9.76 -3.35
N LEU A 52 9.47 -8.59 -2.80
CA LEU A 52 10.45 -7.67 -2.22
C LEU A 52 11.08 -8.23 -0.94
N ARG A 53 12.41 -8.09 -0.84
CA ARG A 53 13.22 -8.54 0.29
C ARG A 53 13.76 -7.33 1.04
N LEU A 54 12.96 -6.80 1.95
CA LEU A 54 13.27 -5.54 2.65
C LEU A 54 13.62 -5.73 4.13
N PHE A 55 13.67 -6.98 4.62
CA PHE A 55 14.06 -7.25 6.01
C PHE A 55 15.49 -7.76 6.09
N ALA A 56 16.16 -7.42 7.18
CA ALA A 56 17.55 -7.79 7.42
C ALA A 56 17.69 -9.31 7.68
N ASP A 57 18.66 -9.93 7.04
CA ASP A 57 19.14 -11.27 7.38
C ASP A 57 20.08 -11.25 8.60
N ALA A 58 20.68 -12.39 8.94
CA ALA A 58 21.60 -12.52 10.06
C ALA A 58 22.87 -11.65 9.93
N GLU A 59 23.23 -11.24 8.70
CA GLU A 59 24.35 -10.35 8.41
C GLU A 59 23.96 -8.87 8.34
N GLY A 60 22.69 -8.54 8.58
CA GLY A 60 22.16 -7.18 8.51
C GLY A 60 21.86 -6.68 7.10
N LYS A 61 21.87 -7.54 6.10
CA LYS A 61 21.56 -7.19 4.71
C LYS A 61 20.07 -7.36 4.42
N MET A 62 19.48 -6.46 3.62
CA MET A 62 18.10 -6.62 3.12
C MET A 62 18.01 -7.82 2.18
N ASN A 63 17.60 -8.96 2.70
CA ASN A 63 17.57 -10.23 1.98
C ASN A 63 16.36 -11.11 2.33
N LEU A 64 15.58 -10.76 3.35
CA LEU A 64 14.40 -11.51 3.77
C LEU A 64 13.12 -10.81 3.28
N GLY A 65 12.16 -11.62 2.81
CA GLY A 65 10.83 -11.18 2.41
C GLY A 65 9.81 -11.20 3.57
N LEU A 66 8.55 -10.90 3.26
CA LEU A 66 7.46 -10.91 4.25
C LEU A 66 7.28 -12.29 4.90
N GLU A 67 7.34 -13.37 4.10
CA GLU A 67 7.14 -14.73 4.60
C GLU A 67 8.23 -15.16 5.59
N ASP A 68 9.47 -14.75 5.35
CA ASP A 68 10.61 -15.11 6.20
C ASP A 68 10.52 -14.51 7.62
N VAL A 69 9.73 -13.45 7.77
CA VAL A 69 9.61 -12.71 9.04
C VAL A 69 8.18 -12.73 9.62
N ASP A 70 7.28 -13.56 9.08
CA ASP A 70 5.85 -13.56 9.40
C ASP A 70 5.23 -12.15 9.30
N GLY A 71 5.67 -11.41 8.28
CA GLY A 71 5.27 -10.04 8.02
C GLY A 71 3.87 -9.96 7.42
N ARG A 72 3.16 -8.87 7.74
CA ARG A 72 1.79 -8.61 7.27
C ARG A 72 1.74 -7.37 6.40
N VAL A 73 0.65 -7.18 5.69
CA VAL A 73 0.43 -6.04 4.81
C VAL A 73 -0.80 -5.27 5.25
N LEU A 74 -0.67 -3.94 5.37
CA LEU A 74 -1.80 -3.03 5.56
C LEU A 74 -1.97 -2.20 4.29
N VAL A 75 -3.10 -2.37 3.59
CA VAL A 75 -3.39 -1.66 2.34
C VAL A 75 -4.37 -0.53 2.60
N VAL A 76 -3.99 0.68 2.20
CA VAL A 76 -4.78 1.91 2.35
C VAL A 76 -4.96 2.56 0.99
N SER A 77 -6.18 2.86 0.59
CA SER A 77 -6.46 3.62 -0.63
C SER A 77 -5.98 5.06 -0.48
N GLN A 78 -5.24 5.57 -1.48
CA GLN A 78 -4.59 6.89 -1.46
C GLN A 78 -4.59 7.52 -2.85
N PHE A 79 -5.71 8.08 -3.29
CA PHE A 79 -5.81 8.70 -4.61
C PHE A 79 -4.89 9.92 -4.78
N THR A 80 -4.52 10.57 -3.66
CA THR A 80 -3.63 11.73 -3.67
C THR A 80 -2.21 11.43 -4.13
N LEU A 81 -1.83 10.16 -4.30
CA LEU A 81 -0.58 9.78 -4.98
C LEU A 81 -0.55 10.25 -6.45
N TYR A 82 -1.70 10.54 -7.04
CA TYR A 82 -1.85 11.15 -8.36
C TYR A 82 -2.09 12.67 -8.30
N GLY A 83 -1.81 13.29 -7.14
CA GLY A 83 -1.87 14.74 -6.99
C GLY A 83 -0.74 15.46 -7.71
N ASP A 84 -1.09 16.41 -8.58
CA ASP A 84 -0.14 17.35 -9.19
C ASP A 84 -0.15 18.67 -8.41
N ALA A 85 0.99 19.00 -7.81
CA ALA A 85 1.21 20.23 -7.05
C ALA A 85 2.28 21.14 -7.71
N GLN A 86 2.61 20.93 -8.98
CA GLN A 86 3.66 21.71 -9.67
C GLN A 86 3.24 23.16 -9.90
N LYS A 87 1.95 23.43 -10.11
CA LYS A 87 1.43 24.77 -10.37
C LYS A 87 0.46 25.20 -9.28
N GLY A 88 0.70 26.39 -8.73
CA GLY A 88 -0.15 26.98 -7.71
C GLY A 88 0.00 26.34 -6.34
N ARG A 89 -1.00 26.59 -5.46
CA ARG A 89 -1.00 26.10 -4.05
C ARG A 89 -2.06 25.04 -3.79
N ARG A 90 -2.90 24.76 -4.76
CA ARG A 90 -3.96 23.74 -4.68
C ARG A 90 -3.62 22.58 -5.61
N PRO A 91 -3.42 21.36 -5.08
CA PRO A 91 -3.14 20.19 -5.91
C PRO A 91 -4.30 19.88 -6.87
N SER A 92 -3.96 19.40 -8.07
CA SER A 92 -4.90 18.82 -9.02
C SER A 92 -4.90 17.30 -8.88
N PHE A 93 -6.06 16.67 -8.96
CA PHE A 93 -6.23 15.21 -8.87
C PHE A 93 -6.89 14.64 -10.13
N ILE A 94 -6.75 15.31 -11.27
CA ILE A 94 -7.40 14.89 -12.53
C ILE A 94 -6.91 13.54 -13.04
N ASP A 95 -5.67 13.15 -12.69
CA ASP A 95 -5.07 11.86 -13.09
C ASP A 95 -5.46 10.70 -12.16
N ALA A 96 -6.12 10.99 -11.04
CA ALA A 96 -6.64 9.94 -10.17
C ALA A 96 -7.89 9.30 -10.76
N ALA A 97 -7.96 7.96 -10.74
CA ALA A 97 -9.17 7.24 -11.13
C ALA A 97 -10.33 7.61 -10.20
N ARG A 98 -11.53 7.73 -10.78
CA ARG A 98 -12.77 7.95 -10.03
C ARG A 98 -13.12 6.71 -9.19
N PRO A 99 -13.92 6.86 -8.12
CA PRO A 99 -14.28 5.74 -7.23
C PRO A 99 -14.85 4.53 -7.95
N GLU A 100 -15.67 4.75 -9.00
CA GLU A 100 -16.30 3.67 -9.78
C GLU A 100 -15.27 2.75 -10.47
N VAL A 101 -14.09 3.30 -10.78
CA VAL A 101 -12.95 2.56 -11.37
C VAL A 101 -12.01 2.07 -10.28
N ALA A 102 -11.70 2.92 -9.30
CA ALA A 102 -10.70 2.64 -8.27
C ALA A 102 -11.14 1.56 -7.26
N ILE A 103 -12.43 1.49 -6.89
CA ILE A 103 -12.92 0.51 -5.91
C ILE A 103 -12.72 -0.93 -6.41
N PRO A 104 -13.18 -1.33 -7.61
CA PRO A 104 -12.95 -2.68 -8.12
C PRO A 104 -11.47 -3.03 -8.25
N LEU A 105 -10.62 -2.07 -8.66
CA LEU A 105 -9.18 -2.27 -8.77
C LEU A 105 -8.54 -2.49 -7.39
N TYR A 106 -8.95 -1.71 -6.39
CA TYR A 106 -8.49 -1.85 -5.02
C TYR A 106 -8.83 -3.23 -4.44
N GLU A 107 -10.10 -3.65 -4.55
CA GLU A 107 -10.57 -4.94 -4.06
C GLU A 107 -9.82 -6.10 -4.75
N ARG A 108 -9.62 -5.99 -6.06
CA ARG A 108 -8.85 -6.96 -6.83
C ARG A 108 -7.39 -7.01 -6.40
N PHE A 109 -6.75 -5.87 -6.13
CA PHE A 109 -5.38 -5.82 -5.65
C PHE A 109 -5.23 -6.49 -4.29
N VAL A 110 -6.14 -6.22 -3.34
CA VAL A 110 -6.18 -6.88 -2.03
C VAL A 110 -6.34 -8.39 -2.20
N THR A 111 -7.24 -8.83 -3.08
CA THR A 111 -7.45 -10.25 -3.40
C THR A 111 -6.19 -10.89 -4.00
N ALA A 112 -5.50 -10.20 -4.91
CA ALA A 112 -4.27 -10.68 -5.52
C ALA A 112 -3.13 -10.88 -4.50
N LEU A 113 -3.01 -9.96 -3.52
CA LEU A 113 -2.04 -10.11 -2.42
C LEU A 113 -2.38 -11.31 -1.52
N ARG A 114 -3.66 -11.49 -1.18
CA ARG A 114 -4.12 -12.64 -0.37
C ARG A 114 -3.92 -13.98 -1.10
N ALA A 115 -4.15 -14.02 -2.40
CA ALA A 115 -3.92 -15.19 -3.23
C ALA A 115 -2.45 -15.65 -3.25
N ARG A 116 -1.51 -14.77 -2.93
CA ARG A 116 -0.08 -15.04 -2.76
C ARG A 116 0.30 -15.46 -1.32
N GLY A 117 -0.67 -15.75 -0.48
CA GLY A 117 -0.44 -16.20 0.90
C GLY A 117 -0.23 -15.07 1.91
N LEU A 118 -0.28 -13.80 1.50
CA LEU A 118 -0.05 -12.69 2.41
C LEU A 118 -1.24 -12.44 3.35
N HIS A 119 -0.96 -12.16 4.60
CA HIS A 119 -1.95 -11.65 5.56
C HIS A 119 -2.19 -10.17 5.31
N VAL A 120 -3.38 -9.82 4.80
CA VAL A 120 -3.71 -8.45 4.39
C VAL A 120 -4.83 -7.88 5.26
N ALA A 121 -4.50 -6.82 6.01
CA ALA A 121 -5.44 -5.90 6.62
C ALA A 121 -5.68 -4.69 5.70
N THR A 122 -6.83 -4.03 5.87
CA THR A 122 -7.21 -2.90 5.01
C THR A 122 -7.74 -1.73 5.83
N GLY A 123 -7.61 -0.52 5.27
CA GLY A 123 -8.44 0.61 5.67
C GLY A 123 -9.86 0.49 5.11
N GLU A 124 -10.60 1.60 5.13
CA GLU A 124 -11.95 1.72 4.59
C GLU A 124 -11.93 2.69 3.41
N PHE A 125 -12.22 2.18 2.20
CA PHE A 125 -12.15 2.98 0.98
C PHE A 125 -13.10 4.18 1.04
N GLY A 126 -12.58 5.38 0.76
CA GLY A 126 -13.36 6.62 0.72
C GLY A 126 -13.66 7.23 2.09
N ALA A 127 -13.31 6.59 3.19
CA ALA A 127 -13.47 7.16 4.53
C ALA A 127 -12.34 8.16 4.86
N LEU A 128 -12.60 9.02 5.85
CA LEU A 128 -11.54 9.78 6.51
C LEU A 128 -10.80 8.83 7.46
N MET A 129 -9.52 8.60 7.17
CA MET A 129 -8.70 7.61 7.88
C MET A 129 -7.55 8.29 8.60
N ASP A 130 -7.37 7.99 9.88
CA ASP A 130 -6.14 8.26 10.61
C ASP A 130 -5.21 7.05 10.43
N VAL A 131 -4.10 7.25 9.73
CA VAL A 131 -3.12 6.19 9.47
C VAL A 131 -1.91 6.40 10.37
N ALA A 132 -1.78 5.55 11.39
CA ALA A 132 -0.65 5.55 12.29
C ALA A 132 0.36 4.48 11.89
N LEU A 133 1.65 4.79 11.96
CA LEU A 133 2.71 3.83 11.65
C LEU A 133 4.01 4.16 12.36
N VAL A 134 4.84 3.14 12.54
CA VAL A 134 6.27 3.29 12.87
C VAL A 134 7.06 2.79 11.68
N ASN A 135 7.66 3.72 10.93
CA ASN A 135 8.47 3.39 9.77
C ASN A 135 9.82 2.83 10.22
N ASP A 136 10.04 1.56 9.98
CA ASP A 136 11.22 0.82 10.42
C ASP A 136 12.38 1.04 9.45
N GLY A 137 13.49 1.57 9.97
CA GLY A 137 14.72 1.71 9.24
C GLY A 137 15.23 3.14 8.99
N PRO A 138 14.53 4.17 8.47
CA PRO A 138 13.32 4.09 7.68
C PRO A 138 13.53 3.45 6.30
N VAL A 139 12.58 2.66 5.84
CA VAL A 139 12.54 2.11 4.48
C VAL A 139 11.23 2.51 3.83
N THR A 140 11.33 3.29 2.77
CA THR A 140 10.19 3.82 2.01
C THR A 140 10.52 3.75 0.52
N LEU A 141 9.66 3.10 -0.25
CA LEU A 141 9.82 2.90 -1.69
C LEU A 141 8.61 3.45 -2.44
N TRP A 142 8.89 4.04 -3.59
CA TRP A 142 7.90 4.38 -4.60
C TRP A 142 7.89 3.30 -5.67
N LEU A 143 6.73 2.67 -5.89
CA LEU A 143 6.51 1.69 -6.95
C LEU A 143 5.48 2.23 -7.93
N GLU A 144 5.76 2.13 -9.21
CA GLU A 144 4.87 2.60 -10.29
C GLU A 144 4.87 1.62 -11.46
N LYS A 145 3.69 1.40 -12.02
CA LYS A 145 3.50 0.56 -13.20
C LYS A 145 2.41 1.11 -14.11
#